data_4c743e5bfcb813c4371c6ec978ceaef3
#
_entry.id   4c743e5bfcb813c4371c6ec978ceaef3
#
_cell.length_a   1.000
_cell.length_b   1.000
_cell.length_c   1.000
_cell.angle_alpha   90.00
_cell.angle_beta   90.00
_cell.angle_gamma   90.00
#
_symmetry.space_group_name_H-M   'P 1'
#
loop_
_entity.id
_entity.type
_entity.pdbx_description
1 polymer ?
#
loop_
_entity_poly.entity_id
_entity_poly.type
_entity_poly.pdbx_seq_one_letter_code
_entity_poly.pdbx_strand_id
1 'polypeptide(L)'
;MQKNRSLKLSTSTNSKGRFNYENESLLRSPYQRDRDRIIHSTAFRRLKHKTQVFVNTTGDHFRTRITHSLEVSQIARTLAKYFKLNEDLCETLSLAHDLGHTPFGHAGEEALNECMKKYGGFDHNIQTIRIVTLLENRYYDFKGLNLTLETLDGLIKHNGPLKKLSKIDNMLGKNFFKNKINFKKNPSLEAQIASISDDIAYNSHDLEDGLRAKLFKLEDLENIPVLNLILKKHSKNVKYYSRDLVLREFISDTINMMVKDIIANTKKNIIRNKINNINDVYKTKIPIVCFSKEMNLFDVNIKKFLKKNMYFHKSVMRNTNFGKRVIKKLFLTIKKNPKKYLDIKMKETNNINRAICDFIAGMTDRFAINLYNKSK
;
A
#
# COMPACT_ATOMS: atom_id res chain seq x y z
N MET A 1 -5.97 20.49 -30.69
CA MET A 1 -5.90 21.21 -29.38
C MET A 1 -5.82 20.31 -28.11
N GLN A 2 -5.89 18.98 -28.19
CA GLN A 2 -5.81 18.09 -27.03
C GLN A 2 -4.36 17.73 -26.56
N LYS A 3 -3.33 17.92 -27.39
CA LYS A 3 -1.95 17.49 -27.08
C LYS A 3 -1.26 18.27 -25.92
N ASN A 4 -1.65 19.51 -25.66
CA ASN A 4 -0.95 20.35 -24.65
C ASN A 4 -1.55 20.30 -23.23
N ARG A 5 -2.75 19.70 -23.05
CA ARG A 5 -3.42 19.71 -21.74
C ARG A 5 -2.82 18.69 -20.75
N SER A 6 -2.29 17.56 -21.24
CA SER A 6 -1.80 16.47 -20.41
C SER A 6 -0.47 16.79 -19.69
N LEU A 7 0.41 17.55 -20.32
CA LEU A 7 1.71 17.92 -19.74
C LEU A 7 1.61 18.85 -18.51
N LYS A 8 0.51 19.59 -18.38
CA LYS A 8 0.27 20.49 -17.24
C LYS A 8 -0.29 19.80 -16.01
N LEU A 9 -0.78 18.56 -16.13
CA LEU A 9 -1.37 17.78 -15.04
C LEU A 9 -0.36 16.93 -14.31
N SER A 10 0.71 16.54 -14.99
CA SER A 10 1.79 15.73 -14.42
C SER A 10 2.60 16.51 -13.37
N THR A 11 3.06 15.81 -12.36
CA THR A 11 4.11 16.30 -11.48
C THR A 11 5.34 16.66 -12.32
N SER A 12 5.93 17.82 -12.03
CA SER A 12 7.11 18.32 -12.76
C SER A 12 8.23 17.27 -12.77
N THR A 13 8.95 17.17 -13.90
CA THR A 13 10.19 16.40 -13.98
C THR A 13 11.28 16.99 -13.06
N ASN A 14 11.21 18.30 -12.80
CA ASN A 14 12.04 18.97 -11.82
C ASN A 14 11.36 18.88 -10.45
N SER A 15 11.90 18.05 -9.56
CA SER A 15 11.40 17.90 -8.19
C SER A 15 11.55 19.17 -7.38
N LYS A 16 10.70 19.36 -6.37
CA LYS A 16 10.84 20.39 -5.31
C LYS A 16 12.04 20.13 -4.42
N GLY A 17 12.78 19.07 -4.68
CA GLY A 17 13.95 18.65 -3.93
C GLY A 17 13.66 17.47 -2.99
N ARG A 18 14.72 17.06 -2.30
CA ARG A 18 14.72 15.93 -1.38
C ARG A 18 14.51 16.40 0.05
N PHE A 19 14.21 15.46 0.93
CA PHE A 19 14.04 15.73 2.36
C PHE A 19 15.31 16.40 2.96
N ASN A 20 16.48 15.84 2.66
CA ASN A 20 17.78 16.47 2.89
C ASN A 20 18.37 16.90 1.54
N TYR A 21 19.13 18.00 1.50
CA TYR A 21 19.76 18.43 0.27
C TYR A 21 20.74 17.37 -0.23
N GLU A 22 20.70 17.13 -1.53
CA GLU A 22 21.59 16.22 -2.24
C GLU A 22 21.61 16.59 -3.73
N ASN A 23 22.78 16.53 -4.36
CA ASN A 23 22.91 16.81 -5.78
C ASN A 23 22.10 15.82 -6.61
N GLU A 24 21.45 16.33 -7.65
CA GLU A 24 20.68 15.49 -8.57
C GLU A 24 21.62 14.63 -9.43
N SER A 25 21.09 13.50 -9.90
CA SER A 25 21.81 12.59 -10.79
C SER A 25 21.78 13.11 -12.22
N LEU A 26 22.88 13.04 -12.92
CA LEU A 26 22.94 13.36 -14.36
C LEU A 26 22.28 12.27 -15.22
N LEU A 27 22.16 11.04 -14.71
CA LEU A 27 21.71 9.87 -15.48
C LEU A 27 20.27 9.47 -15.22
N ARG A 28 19.70 9.85 -14.07
CA ARG A 28 18.39 9.40 -13.61
C ARG A 28 17.53 10.57 -13.17
N SER A 29 16.23 10.52 -13.50
CA SER A 29 15.29 11.48 -12.94
C SER A 29 15.22 11.36 -11.40
N PRO A 30 14.79 12.40 -10.69
CA PRO A 30 14.61 12.35 -9.23
C PRO A 30 13.73 11.17 -8.77
N TYR A 31 12.68 10.84 -9.54
CA TYR A 31 11.73 9.77 -9.21
C TYR A 31 12.25 8.38 -9.56
N GLN A 32 13.03 8.23 -10.65
CA GLN A 32 13.78 7.00 -10.91
C GLN A 32 14.75 6.69 -9.78
N ARG A 33 15.43 7.71 -9.28
CA ARG A 33 16.35 7.56 -8.15
C ARG A 33 15.61 7.15 -6.88
N ASP A 34 14.40 7.67 -6.64
CA ASP A 34 13.56 7.27 -5.52
C ASP A 34 13.11 5.80 -5.64
N ARG A 35 12.65 5.40 -6.83
CA ARG A 35 12.29 4.00 -7.12
C ARG A 35 13.45 3.06 -6.83
N ASP A 36 14.64 3.36 -7.34
CA ASP A 36 15.83 2.54 -7.14
C ASP A 36 16.18 2.44 -5.64
N ARG A 37 16.05 3.52 -4.88
CA ARG A 37 16.27 3.53 -3.43
C ARG A 37 15.29 2.63 -2.69
N ILE A 38 14.03 2.61 -3.11
CA ILE A 38 13.00 1.75 -2.53
C ILE A 38 13.28 0.29 -2.86
N ILE A 39 13.50 -0.07 -4.13
CA ILE A 39 13.78 -1.44 -4.56
C ILE A 39 14.99 -2.02 -3.82
N HIS A 40 16.03 -1.21 -3.62
CA HIS A 40 17.23 -1.62 -2.92
C HIS A 40 17.14 -1.53 -1.39
N SER A 41 16.01 -1.09 -0.81
CA SER A 41 15.85 -1.02 0.65
C SER A 41 15.70 -2.39 1.29
N THR A 42 16.05 -2.47 2.56
CA THR A 42 15.88 -3.69 3.35
C THR A 42 14.39 -3.96 3.60
N ALA A 43 13.60 -2.90 3.79
CA ALA A 43 12.16 -3.01 3.99
C ALA A 43 11.46 -3.62 2.77
N PHE A 44 11.81 -3.20 1.54
CA PHE A 44 11.24 -3.77 0.31
C PHE A 44 11.55 -5.26 0.16
N ARG A 45 12.80 -5.68 0.41
CA ARG A 45 13.16 -7.11 0.37
C ARG A 45 12.38 -7.96 1.38
N ARG A 46 12.04 -7.40 2.55
CA ARG A 46 11.25 -8.10 3.57
C ARG A 46 9.80 -8.34 3.17
N LEU A 47 9.24 -7.58 2.23
CA LEU A 47 7.88 -7.79 1.72
C LEU A 47 7.68 -9.18 1.10
N LYS A 48 8.76 -9.81 0.57
CA LYS A 48 8.73 -11.19 0.08
C LYS A 48 8.27 -12.20 1.15
N HIS A 49 8.50 -11.90 2.42
CA HIS A 49 8.24 -12.80 3.55
C HIS A 49 7.21 -12.22 4.53
N LYS A 50 6.37 -11.30 4.07
CA LYS A 50 5.21 -10.78 4.80
C LYS A 50 3.92 -11.24 4.12
N THR A 51 3.01 -11.76 4.92
CA THR A 51 1.68 -12.21 4.48
C THR A 51 0.87 -11.05 3.90
N GLN A 52 0.17 -11.30 2.79
CA GLN A 52 -0.93 -10.44 2.33
C GLN A 52 -2.22 -10.82 3.06
N VAL A 53 -2.77 -12.00 2.84
CA VAL A 53 -3.95 -12.54 3.55
C VAL A 53 -3.68 -13.93 4.14
N PHE A 54 -3.09 -14.83 3.34
CA PHE A 54 -2.77 -16.19 3.76
C PHE A 54 -1.34 -16.28 4.26
N VAL A 55 -1.14 -16.81 5.47
CA VAL A 55 0.21 -16.99 6.02
C VAL A 55 1.03 -17.89 5.10
N ASN A 56 2.23 -17.48 4.73
CA ASN A 56 3.13 -18.16 3.77
C ASN A 56 3.48 -19.62 4.08
N THR A 57 2.95 -20.19 5.15
CA THR A 57 3.11 -21.62 5.50
C THR A 57 2.10 -22.55 4.80
N THR A 58 1.11 -21.97 4.07
CA THR A 58 0.00 -22.73 3.48
C THR A 58 0.18 -23.08 2.00
N GLY A 59 1.29 -22.65 1.36
CA GLY A 59 1.63 -22.97 -0.04
C GLY A 59 2.28 -21.82 -0.79
N ASP A 60 3.03 -22.15 -1.83
CA ASP A 60 3.84 -21.18 -2.61
C ASP A 60 3.01 -20.39 -3.65
N HIS A 61 1.71 -20.67 -3.77
CA HIS A 61 0.83 -20.09 -4.80
C HIS A 61 0.10 -18.82 -4.34
N PHE A 62 0.15 -18.48 -3.05
CA PHE A 62 -0.51 -17.30 -2.51
C PHE A 62 0.38 -16.06 -2.63
N ARG A 63 -0.25 -14.91 -2.82
CA ARG A 63 0.46 -13.63 -2.98
C ARG A 63 1.17 -13.22 -1.70
N THR A 64 2.39 -12.74 -1.89
CA THR A 64 3.15 -12.01 -0.88
C THR A 64 2.99 -10.51 -1.11
N ARG A 65 3.35 -9.68 -0.12
CA ARG A 65 3.27 -8.22 -0.28
C ARG A 65 4.16 -7.69 -1.40
N ILE A 66 5.28 -8.33 -1.72
CA ILE A 66 6.12 -7.89 -2.83
C ILE A 66 5.44 -8.13 -4.19
N THR A 67 4.78 -9.27 -4.38
CA THR A 67 4.06 -9.55 -5.62
C THR A 67 2.86 -8.63 -5.77
N HIS A 68 2.12 -8.37 -4.67
CA HIS A 68 1.05 -7.36 -4.66
C HIS A 68 1.57 -5.98 -5.06
N SER A 69 2.63 -5.46 -4.43
CA SER A 69 3.20 -4.15 -4.79
C SER A 69 3.65 -4.05 -6.24
N LEU A 70 4.17 -5.13 -6.83
CA LEU A 70 4.53 -5.19 -8.25
C LEU A 70 3.30 -5.11 -9.16
N GLU A 71 2.22 -5.82 -8.82
CA GLU A 71 0.96 -5.80 -9.57
C GLU A 71 0.26 -4.44 -9.46
N VAL A 72 0.26 -3.81 -8.27
CA VAL A 72 -0.19 -2.41 -8.07
C VAL A 72 0.61 -1.46 -8.97
N SER A 73 1.93 -1.62 -8.99
CA SER A 73 2.82 -0.80 -9.81
C SER A 73 2.53 -0.94 -11.31
N GLN A 74 2.26 -2.14 -11.78
CA GLN A 74 1.91 -2.40 -13.18
C GLN A 74 0.61 -1.67 -13.57
N ILE A 75 -0.44 -1.74 -12.74
CA ILE A 75 -1.72 -1.05 -12.98
C ILE A 75 -1.50 0.47 -12.95
N ALA A 76 -0.78 0.98 -11.94
CA ALA A 76 -0.50 2.40 -11.79
C ALA A 76 0.27 2.97 -12.99
N ARG A 77 1.28 2.26 -13.48
CA ARG A 77 2.04 2.67 -14.69
C ARG A 77 1.17 2.68 -15.93
N THR A 78 0.26 1.71 -16.08
CA THR A 78 -0.69 1.69 -17.20
C THR A 78 -1.58 2.94 -17.22
N LEU A 79 -2.12 3.32 -16.06
CA LEU A 79 -2.93 4.53 -15.91
C LEU A 79 -2.10 5.81 -16.09
N ALA A 80 -0.88 5.86 -15.52
CA ALA A 80 0.03 6.99 -15.66
C ALA A 80 0.38 7.25 -17.12
N LYS A 81 0.74 6.20 -17.86
CA LYS A 81 1.04 6.28 -19.30
C LYS A 81 -0.15 6.79 -20.10
N TYR A 82 -1.36 6.28 -19.80
CA TYR A 82 -2.58 6.72 -20.48
C TYR A 82 -2.85 8.21 -20.29
N PHE A 83 -2.66 8.73 -19.06
CA PHE A 83 -2.86 10.14 -18.73
C PHE A 83 -1.64 11.03 -18.99
N LYS A 84 -0.53 10.46 -19.49
CA LYS A 84 0.77 11.13 -19.70
C LYS A 84 1.29 11.81 -18.43
N LEU A 85 1.18 11.11 -17.31
CA LEU A 85 1.70 11.50 -16.01
C LEU A 85 3.10 10.90 -15.81
N ASN A 86 3.71 11.19 -14.66
CA ASN A 86 5.04 10.67 -14.33
C ASN A 86 4.95 9.20 -13.92
N GLU A 87 5.35 8.29 -14.83
CA GLU A 87 5.31 6.84 -14.60
C GLU A 87 6.23 6.42 -13.44
N ASP A 88 7.44 7.00 -13.35
CA ASP A 88 8.42 6.66 -12.31
C ASP A 88 7.90 7.03 -10.92
N LEU A 89 7.19 8.17 -10.78
CA LEU A 89 6.58 8.54 -9.51
C LEU A 89 5.43 7.60 -9.14
N CYS A 90 4.57 7.23 -10.09
CA CYS A 90 3.50 6.26 -9.85
C CYS A 90 4.05 4.90 -9.40
N GLU A 91 5.08 4.40 -10.08
CA GLU A 91 5.77 3.16 -9.74
C GLU A 91 6.39 3.24 -8.34
N THR A 92 7.11 4.31 -8.05
CA THR A 92 7.76 4.55 -6.76
C THR A 92 6.75 4.49 -5.60
N LEU A 93 5.62 5.19 -5.75
CA LEU A 93 4.56 5.23 -4.75
C LEU A 93 3.93 3.85 -4.55
N SER A 94 3.66 3.13 -5.65
CA SER A 94 3.08 1.80 -5.62
C SER A 94 4.01 0.76 -4.98
N LEU A 95 5.32 0.82 -5.23
CA LEU A 95 6.28 -0.09 -4.62
C LEU A 95 6.48 0.18 -3.13
N ALA A 96 6.28 1.43 -2.69
CA ALA A 96 6.59 1.85 -1.32
C ALA A 96 5.40 1.82 -0.36
N HIS A 97 4.15 1.81 -0.83
CA HIS A 97 2.97 2.00 0.02
C HIS A 97 2.88 1.00 1.17
N ASP A 98 3.29 -0.25 0.94
CA ASP A 98 3.17 -1.37 1.87
C ASP A 98 4.39 -1.62 2.77
N LEU A 99 5.46 -0.80 2.66
CA LEU A 99 6.71 -1.01 3.41
C LEU A 99 6.49 -1.07 4.93
N GLY A 100 5.53 -0.32 5.44
CA GLY A 100 5.23 -0.18 6.86
C GLY A 100 4.41 -1.29 7.49
N HIS A 101 3.89 -2.23 6.72
CA HIS A 101 3.09 -3.32 7.27
C HIS A 101 3.88 -4.20 8.25
N THR A 102 3.16 -4.64 9.29
CA THR A 102 3.65 -5.58 10.29
C THR A 102 3.68 -7.02 9.76
N PRO A 103 4.37 -7.96 10.43
CA PRO A 103 4.10 -9.37 10.27
C PRO A 103 2.61 -9.66 10.46
N PHE A 104 2.07 -10.65 9.75
CA PHE A 104 0.65 -11.08 9.78
C PHE A 104 -0.33 -10.00 9.31
N GLY A 105 0.11 -9.05 8.49
CA GLY A 105 -0.74 -8.06 7.86
C GLY A 105 -1.58 -7.23 8.84
N HIS A 106 -2.87 -7.01 8.52
CA HIS A 106 -3.78 -6.23 9.36
C HIS A 106 -3.97 -6.80 10.77
N ALA A 107 -3.87 -8.13 10.94
CA ALA A 107 -3.95 -8.74 12.27
C ALA A 107 -2.78 -8.31 13.19
N GLY A 108 -1.58 -8.30 12.62
CA GLY A 108 -0.40 -7.82 13.33
C GLY A 108 -0.47 -6.32 13.62
N GLU A 109 -0.98 -5.54 12.67
CA GLU A 109 -1.18 -4.10 12.82
C GLU A 109 -2.13 -3.78 13.96
N GLU A 110 -3.30 -4.43 13.99
CA GLU A 110 -4.29 -4.25 15.05
C GLU A 110 -3.69 -4.58 16.43
N ALA A 111 -3.00 -5.73 16.53
CA ALA A 111 -2.37 -6.14 17.79
C ALA A 111 -1.25 -5.18 18.23
N LEU A 112 -0.44 -4.69 17.29
CA LEU A 112 0.64 -3.76 17.60
C LEU A 112 0.08 -2.37 17.96
N ASN A 113 -0.99 -1.92 17.29
CA ASN A 113 -1.68 -0.68 17.62
C ASN A 113 -2.30 -0.73 19.03
N GLU A 114 -2.89 -1.88 19.43
CA GLU A 114 -3.37 -2.07 20.81
C GLU A 114 -2.23 -1.96 21.83
N CYS A 115 -1.09 -2.61 21.57
CA CYS A 115 0.09 -2.51 22.44
C CYS A 115 0.62 -1.07 22.55
N MET A 116 0.52 -0.32 21.47
CA MET A 116 1.00 1.05 21.37
C MET A 116 -0.03 2.13 21.76
N LYS A 117 -1.24 1.78 22.14
CA LYS A 117 -2.35 2.72 22.42
C LYS A 117 -1.93 3.87 23.35
N LYS A 118 -1.16 3.59 24.40
CA LYS A 118 -0.62 4.59 25.34
C LYS A 118 0.66 5.28 24.89
N TYR A 119 1.25 4.87 23.74
CA TYR A 119 2.56 5.29 23.25
C TYR A 119 2.50 5.91 21.84
N GLY A 120 1.35 6.49 21.47
CA GLY A 120 1.12 7.17 20.19
C GLY A 120 0.56 6.31 19.07
N GLY A 121 0.15 5.06 19.38
CA GLY A 121 -0.49 4.15 18.43
C GLY A 121 0.46 3.59 17.37
N PHE A 122 -0.11 2.84 16.43
CA PHE A 122 0.56 2.30 15.25
C PHE A 122 -0.36 2.47 14.02
N ASP A 123 0.24 2.74 12.88
CA ASP A 123 -0.43 2.89 11.58
C ASP A 123 0.61 2.56 10.50
N HIS A 124 0.34 1.60 9.62
CA HIS A 124 1.31 1.13 8.63
C HIS A 124 1.70 2.21 7.62
N ASN A 125 0.80 3.13 7.23
CA ASN A 125 1.13 4.22 6.32
C ASN A 125 2.16 5.17 6.94
N ILE A 126 1.96 5.54 8.22
CA ILE A 126 2.93 6.38 8.93
C ILE A 126 4.21 5.60 9.20
N GLN A 127 4.13 4.30 9.45
CA GLN A 127 5.32 3.44 9.57
C GLN A 127 6.11 3.37 8.26
N THR A 128 5.44 3.37 7.10
CA THR A 128 6.11 3.52 5.79
C THR A 128 6.95 4.79 5.77
N ILE A 129 6.38 5.93 6.20
CA ILE A 129 7.12 7.20 6.28
C ILE A 129 8.30 7.10 7.24
N ARG A 130 8.12 6.48 8.42
CA ARG A 130 9.24 6.27 9.38
C ARG A 130 10.36 5.46 8.74
N ILE A 131 10.02 4.40 8.00
CA ILE A 131 11.00 3.56 7.31
C ILE A 131 11.80 4.40 6.32
N VAL A 132 11.13 5.11 5.41
CA VAL A 132 11.81 5.83 4.32
C VAL A 132 12.51 7.12 4.78
N THR A 133 12.18 7.65 5.98
CA THR A 133 12.80 8.89 6.48
C THR A 133 13.76 8.68 7.67
N LEU A 134 13.61 7.61 8.45
CA LEU A 134 14.33 7.45 9.72
C LEU A 134 15.01 6.08 9.90
N LEU A 135 14.35 4.97 9.47
CA LEU A 135 14.73 3.62 9.93
C LEU A 135 15.62 2.87 8.94
N GLU A 136 15.50 3.12 7.62
CA GLU A 136 16.47 2.58 6.67
C GLU A 136 17.84 3.23 6.91
N ASN A 137 18.85 2.38 7.12
CA ASN A 137 20.22 2.81 7.40
C ASN A 137 21.12 2.40 6.24
N ARG A 138 21.13 3.23 5.18
CA ARG A 138 21.80 2.91 3.90
C ARG A 138 22.87 3.93 3.50
N TYR A 139 22.78 5.15 3.99
CA TYR A 139 23.63 6.26 3.61
C TYR A 139 24.37 6.83 4.82
N TYR A 140 25.57 7.37 4.61
CA TYR A 140 26.37 7.94 5.67
C TYR A 140 25.85 9.30 6.11
N ASP A 141 25.38 10.12 5.15
CA ASP A 141 25.10 11.55 5.36
C ASP A 141 23.71 11.82 5.93
N PHE A 142 22.80 10.84 5.86
CA PHE A 142 21.42 11.02 6.31
C PHE A 142 20.74 9.70 6.72
N LYS A 143 19.73 9.83 7.57
CA LYS A 143 18.83 8.72 7.93
C LYS A 143 17.80 8.50 6.82
N GLY A 144 17.31 7.27 6.71
CA GLY A 144 16.29 6.90 5.72
C GLY A 144 16.82 6.83 4.30
N LEU A 145 15.91 6.99 3.34
CA LEU A 145 16.20 6.87 1.90
C LEU A 145 16.36 8.24 1.22
N ASN A 146 16.13 9.34 1.90
CA ASN A 146 16.18 10.71 1.37
C ASN A 146 15.39 10.88 0.06
N LEU A 147 14.10 10.51 0.11
CA LEU A 147 13.21 10.60 -1.04
C LEU A 147 12.82 12.05 -1.34
N THR A 148 12.32 12.28 -2.55
CA THR A 148 11.77 13.58 -2.97
C THR A 148 10.54 13.96 -2.16
N LEU A 149 10.25 15.25 -2.08
CA LEU A 149 9.08 15.77 -1.36
C LEU A 149 7.77 15.29 -2.00
N GLU A 150 7.74 15.10 -3.32
CA GLU A 150 6.58 14.56 -4.03
C GLU A 150 6.30 13.11 -3.66
N THR A 151 7.34 12.28 -3.59
CA THR A 151 7.21 10.88 -3.16
C THR A 151 6.73 10.82 -1.71
N LEU A 152 7.30 11.62 -0.81
CA LEU A 152 6.86 11.68 0.59
C LEU A 152 5.42 12.19 0.72
N ASP A 153 5.05 13.24 -0.03
CA ASP A 153 3.67 13.76 -0.05
C ASP A 153 2.66 12.70 -0.49
N GLY A 154 2.98 11.98 -1.57
CA GLY A 154 2.14 10.90 -2.09
C GLY A 154 1.98 9.73 -1.12
N LEU A 155 3.07 9.28 -0.48
CA LEU A 155 3.02 8.21 0.52
C LEU A 155 2.22 8.60 1.77
N ILE A 156 2.40 9.81 2.28
CA ILE A 156 1.65 10.33 3.43
C ILE A 156 0.16 10.40 3.13
N LYS A 157 -0.19 10.76 1.89
CA LYS A 157 -1.57 10.95 1.45
C LYS A 157 -2.11 9.78 0.65
N HIS A 158 -1.57 8.59 0.86
CA HIS A 158 -2.05 7.39 0.18
C HIS A 158 -3.57 7.21 0.31
N ASN A 159 -4.11 7.50 1.49
CA ASN A 159 -5.54 7.49 1.77
C ASN A 159 -6.20 8.90 1.71
N GLY A 160 -5.61 9.81 0.93
CA GLY A 160 -6.10 11.18 0.77
C GLY A 160 -5.51 12.19 1.78
N PRO A 161 -6.03 13.43 1.77
CA PRO A 161 -5.56 14.50 2.65
C PRO A 161 -5.76 14.18 4.14
N LEU A 162 -4.81 14.60 4.97
CA LEU A 162 -4.90 14.35 6.41
C LEU A 162 -5.77 15.39 7.11
N LYS A 163 -6.79 14.92 7.78
CA LYS A 163 -7.68 15.76 8.61
C LYS A 163 -7.06 16.11 9.97
N LYS A 164 -6.27 15.21 10.54
CA LYS A 164 -5.62 15.36 11.86
C LYS A 164 -4.16 14.97 11.79
N LEU A 165 -3.27 15.83 12.26
CA LEU A 165 -1.83 15.60 12.26
C LEU A 165 -1.33 14.83 13.49
N SER A 166 -2.19 14.65 14.50
CA SER A 166 -1.80 14.04 15.77
C SER A 166 -1.13 12.67 15.63
N LYS A 167 -1.58 11.84 14.68
CA LYS A 167 -0.92 10.53 14.45
C LYS A 167 0.51 10.70 13.91
N ILE A 168 0.70 11.61 12.96
CA ILE A 168 2.04 11.92 12.41
C ILE A 168 2.93 12.47 13.51
N ASP A 169 2.45 13.47 14.26
CA ASP A 169 3.21 14.09 15.34
C ASP A 169 3.61 13.09 16.43
N ASN A 170 2.71 12.14 16.75
CA ASN A 170 2.97 11.10 17.74
C ASN A 170 4.00 10.06 17.27
N MET A 171 4.06 9.79 15.98
CA MET A 171 4.94 8.75 15.44
C MET A 171 6.26 9.28 14.88
N LEU A 172 6.29 10.50 14.34
CA LEU A 172 7.48 11.12 13.74
C LEU A 172 8.08 12.24 14.60
N GLY A 173 7.30 12.83 15.50
CA GLY A 173 7.63 14.04 16.24
C GLY A 173 6.99 15.30 15.63
N LYS A 174 6.73 16.30 16.50
CA LYS A 174 6.12 17.56 16.07
C LYS A 174 7.02 18.26 15.05
N ASN A 175 6.41 18.86 14.05
CA ASN A 175 7.09 19.63 12.99
C ASN A 175 8.16 18.86 12.22
N PHE A 176 8.09 17.51 12.18
CA PHE A 176 9.08 16.67 11.49
C PHE A 176 9.36 17.13 10.06
N PHE A 177 8.35 17.49 9.30
CA PHE A 177 8.47 17.94 7.91
C PHE A 177 8.80 19.44 7.77
N LYS A 178 8.92 20.21 8.85
CA LYS A 178 9.31 21.65 8.83
C LYS A 178 8.54 22.45 7.76
N ASN A 179 7.22 22.24 7.66
CA ASN A 179 6.34 22.89 6.66
C ASN A 179 6.64 22.56 5.17
N LYS A 180 7.50 21.58 4.88
CA LYS A 180 7.78 21.15 3.50
C LYS A 180 6.61 20.50 2.79
N ILE A 181 5.64 19.95 3.53
CA ILE A 181 4.47 19.23 3.01
C ILE A 181 3.18 19.87 3.53
N ASN A 182 2.25 20.17 2.62
CA ASN A 182 0.92 20.65 2.98
C ASN A 182 -0.07 19.48 3.09
N PHE A 183 -0.28 18.96 4.28
CA PHE A 183 -1.10 17.78 4.55
C PHE A 183 -2.59 17.93 4.22
N LYS A 184 -3.11 19.16 4.14
CA LYS A 184 -4.55 19.43 3.89
C LYS A 184 -4.92 19.45 2.41
N LYS A 185 -3.95 19.64 1.52
CA LYS A 185 -4.16 19.64 0.07
C LYS A 185 -4.29 18.21 -0.45
N ASN A 186 -5.06 18.02 -1.52
CA ASN A 186 -5.11 16.74 -2.23
C ASN A 186 -3.72 16.32 -2.73
N PRO A 187 -3.44 15.02 -2.83
CA PRO A 187 -2.24 14.50 -3.46
C PRO A 187 -2.25 14.74 -4.98
N SER A 188 -1.08 14.62 -5.60
CA SER A 188 -0.94 14.66 -7.07
C SER A 188 -1.78 13.57 -7.75
N LEU A 189 -1.99 13.66 -9.06
CA LEU A 189 -2.70 12.62 -9.82
C LEU A 189 -1.95 11.30 -9.78
N GLU A 190 -0.62 11.33 -9.80
CA GLU A 190 0.23 10.15 -9.67
C GLU A 190 -0.03 9.41 -8.35
N ALA A 191 -0.14 10.16 -7.25
CA ALA A 191 -0.42 9.57 -5.95
C ALA A 191 -1.85 9.04 -5.84
N GLN A 192 -2.84 9.74 -6.43
CA GLN A 192 -4.21 9.23 -6.53
C GLN A 192 -4.29 7.96 -7.38
N ILE A 193 -3.52 7.88 -8.48
CA ILE A 193 -3.42 6.67 -9.31
C ILE A 193 -2.79 5.52 -8.53
N ALA A 194 -1.71 5.75 -7.82
CA ALA A 194 -1.09 4.70 -7.00
C ALA A 194 -2.07 4.14 -5.95
N SER A 195 -2.84 5.02 -5.29
CA SER A 195 -3.85 4.62 -4.31
C SER A 195 -4.99 3.80 -4.92
N ILE A 196 -5.59 4.25 -6.03
CA ILE A 196 -6.69 3.51 -6.66
C ILE A 196 -6.23 2.20 -7.30
N SER A 197 -4.96 2.13 -7.74
CA SER A 197 -4.37 0.91 -8.27
C SER A 197 -4.21 -0.17 -7.19
N ASP A 198 -3.96 0.25 -5.93
CA ASP A 198 -3.97 -0.64 -4.78
C ASP A 198 -5.37 -1.23 -4.55
N ASP A 199 -6.43 -0.41 -4.57
CA ASP A 199 -7.82 -0.89 -4.47
C ASP A 199 -8.18 -1.89 -5.58
N ILE A 200 -7.78 -1.62 -6.85
CA ILE A 200 -8.02 -2.52 -7.98
C ILE A 200 -7.29 -3.86 -7.78
N ALA A 201 -6.01 -3.80 -7.43
CA ALA A 201 -5.19 -4.97 -7.20
C ALA A 201 -5.71 -5.78 -6.01
N TYR A 202 -5.98 -5.14 -4.89
CA TYR A 202 -6.49 -5.77 -3.67
C TYR A 202 -7.79 -6.53 -3.93
N ASN A 203 -8.80 -5.90 -4.53
CA ASN A 203 -10.08 -6.56 -4.82
C ASN A 203 -9.91 -7.78 -5.72
N SER A 204 -9.10 -7.67 -6.76
CA SER A 204 -8.90 -8.73 -7.75
C SER A 204 -8.08 -9.89 -7.19
N HIS A 205 -7.04 -9.57 -6.44
CA HIS A 205 -6.13 -10.55 -5.84
C HIS A 205 -6.82 -11.37 -4.75
N ASP A 206 -7.59 -10.70 -3.90
CA ASP A 206 -8.27 -11.37 -2.81
C ASP A 206 -9.43 -12.25 -3.32
N LEU A 207 -10.09 -11.85 -4.43
CA LEU A 207 -11.03 -12.74 -5.13
C LEU A 207 -10.31 -14.00 -5.65
N GLU A 208 -9.18 -13.84 -6.34
CA GLU A 208 -8.42 -14.98 -6.87
C GLU A 208 -7.92 -15.90 -5.76
N ASP A 209 -7.30 -15.33 -4.73
CA ASP A 209 -6.75 -16.10 -3.62
C ASP A 209 -7.85 -16.82 -2.83
N GLY A 210 -9.00 -16.18 -2.62
CA GLY A 210 -10.15 -16.81 -1.97
C GLY A 210 -10.75 -17.99 -2.78
N LEU A 211 -10.85 -17.83 -4.10
CA LEU A 211 -11.30 -18.89 -5.01
C LEU A 211 -10.30 -20.06 -5.08
N ARG A 212 -8.98 -19.78 -5.13
CA ARG A 212 -7.91 -20.77 -5.08
C ARG A 212 -7.89 -21.53 -3.75
N ALA A 213 -8.09 -20.80 -2.65
CA ALA A 213 -8.21 -21.39 -1.30
C ALA A 213 -9.51 -22.14 -1.08
N LYS A 214 -10.43 -22.18 -2.08
CA LYS A 214 -11.76 -22.81 -2.01
C LYS A 214 -12.61 -22.31 -0.84
N LEU A 215 -12.45 -21.05 -0.44
CA LEU A 215 -13.26 -20.44 0.62
C LEU A 215 -14.66 -20.09 0.13
N PHE A 216 -14.80 -19.86 -1.16
CA PHE A 216 -16.05 -19.66 -1.90
C PHE A 216 -15.86 -20.08 -3.36
N LYS A 217 -16.94 -20.14 -4.11
CA LYS A 217 -16.96 -20.57 -5.52
C LYS A 217 -17.31 -19.38 -6.44
N LEU A 218 -17.13 -19.55 -7.75
CA LEU A 218 -17.48 -18.52 -8.73
C LEU A 218 -18.99 -18.22 -8.72
N GLU A 219 -19.82 -19.24 -8.47
CA GLU A 219 -21.27 -19.12 -8.39
C GLU A 219 -21.72 -18.19 -7.25
N ASP A 220 -20.96 -18.13 -6.15
CA ASP A 220 -21.25 -17.26 -5.01
C ASP A 220 -21.11 -15.77 -5.37
N LEU A 221 -20.44 -15.44 -6.49
CA LEU A 221 -20.22 -14.09 -6.98
C LEU A 221 -21.36 -13.58 -7.89
N GLU A 222 -22.32 -14.41 -8.28
CA GLU A 222 -23.41 -14.05 -9.20
C GLU A 222 -24.29 -12.92 -8.68
N ASN A 223 -24.40 -12.77 -7.37
CA ASN A 223 -25.18 -11.72 -6.74
C ASN A 223 -24.46 -10.34 -6.73
N ILE A 224 -23.22 -10.27 -7.22
CA ILE A 224 -22.49 -9.01 -7.36
C ILE A 224 -22.67 -8.52 -8.80
N PRO A 225 -23.43 -7.44 -9.07
CA PRO A 225 -23.94 -7.09 -10.40
C PRO A 225 -22.89 -7.08 -11.51
N VAL A 226 -21.75 -6.49 -11.23
CA VAL A 226 -20.66 -6.35 -12.20
C VAL A 226 -19.96 -7.69 -12.46
N LEU A 227 -19.72 -8.51 -11.42
CA LEU A 227 -19.12 -9.83 -11.57
C LEU A 227 -20.05 -10.78 -12.32
N ASN A 228 -21.37 -10.66 -12.13
CA ASN A 228 -22.36 -11.46 -12.87
C ASN A 228 -22.19 -11.26 -14.39
N LEU A 229 -21.98 -10.04 -14.86
CA LEU A 229 -21.77 -9.77 -16.29
C LEU A 229 -20.50 -10.47 -16.81
N ILE A 230 -19.41 -10.44 -16.05
CA ILE A 230 -18.16 -11.12 -16.41
C ILE A 230 -18.34 -12.64 -16.35
N LEU A 231 -18.99 -13.15 -15.30
CA LEU A 231 -19.28 -14.58 -15.15
C LEU A 231 -20.08 -15.12 -16.33
N LYS A 232 -21.13 -14.44 -16.76
CA LYS A 232 -21.93 -14.82 -17.94
C LYS A 232 -21.08 -14.89 -19.22
N LYS A 233 -20.11 -14.01 -19.38
CA LYS A 233 -19.15 -14.05 -20.51
C LYS A 233 -18.32 -15.34 -20.48
N HIS A 234 -17.91 -15.79 -19.29
CA HIS A 234 -17.04 -16.95 -19.11
C HIS A 234 -17.79 -18.26 -18.88
N SER A 235 -19.09 -18.25 -18.62
CA SER A 235 -19.88 -19.45 -18.26
C SER A 235 -19.82 -20.55 -19.32
N LYS A 236 -19.81 -20.20 -20.60
CA LYS A 236 -19.65 -21.14 -21.70
C LYS A 236 -18.28 -21.81 -21.76
N ASN A 237 -17.26 -21.10 -21.30
CA ASN A 237 -15.86 -21.52 -21.37
C ASN A 237 -15.51 -22.57 -20.31
N VAL A 238 -16.26 -22.64 -19.20
CA VAL A 238 -16.06 -23.65 -18.13
C VAL A 238 -16.16 -25.11 -18.66
N LYS A 239 -16.90 -25.30 -19.73
CA LYS A 239 -17.04 -26.64 -20.36
C LYS A 239 -15.84 -27.05 -21.21
N TYR A 240 -15.06 -26.07 -21.72
CA TYR A 240 -14.01 -26.30 -22.70
C TYR A 240 -12.60 -26.10 -22.15
N TYR A 241 -12.46 -25.39 -21.06
CA TYR A 241 -11.16 -24.98 -20.51
C TYR A 241 -11.02 -25.36 -19.04
N SER A 242 -9.80 -25.47 -18.57
CA SER A 242 -9.53 -25.73 -17.17
C SER A 242 -10.09 -24.61 -16.28
N ARG A 243 -10.51 -24.95 -15.07
CA ARG A 243 -11.01 -23.97 -14.09
C ARG A 243 -10.01 -22.86 -13.81
N ASP A 244 -8.70 -23.17 -13.77
CA ASP A 244 -7.65 -22.20 -13.53
C ASP A 244 -7.52 -21.19 -14.67
N LEU A 245 -7.69 -21.60 -15.91
CA LEU A 245 -7.65 -20.70 -17.05
C LEU A 245 -8.86 -19.76 -17.04
N VAL A 246 -10.07 -20.32 -16.79
CA VAL A 246 -11.29 -19.51 -16.68
C VAL A 246 -11.18 -18.49 -15.55
N LEU A 247 -10.60 -18.88 -14.41
CA LEU A 247 -10.36 -17.97 -13.29
C LEU A 247 -9.41 -16.82 -13.65
N ARG A 248 -8.30 -17.12 -14.33
CA ARG A 248 -7.34 -16.07 -14.76
C ARG A 248 -7.99 -15.07 -15.71
N GLU A 249 -8.74 -15.54 -16.70
CA GLU A 249 -9.47 -14.68 -17.63
C GLU A 249 -10.53 -13.82 -16.92
N PHE A 250 -11.27 -14.41 -15.99
CA PHE A 250 -12.26 -13.72 -15.16
C PHE A 250 -11.60 -12.58 -14.34
N ILE A 251 -10.46 -12.83 -13.69
CA ILE A 251 -9.73 -11.82 -12.94
C ILE A 251 -9.17 -10.73 -13.85
N SER A 252 -8.61 -11.11 -15.01
CA SER A 252 -8.11 -10.16 -16.00
C SER A 252 -9.21 -9.22 -16.50
N ASP A 253 -10.38 -9.74 -16.82
CA ASP A 253 -11.53 -8.95 -17.25
C ASP A 253 -12.03 -8.02 -16.11
N THR A 254 -12.00 -8.49 -14.86
CA THR A 254 -12.37 -7.68 -13.70
C THR A 254 -11.44 -6.48 -13.54
N ILE A 255 -10.12 -6.69 -13.62
CA ILE A 255 -9.13 -5.60 -13.59
C ILE A 255 -9.35 -4.64 -14.75
N ASN A 256 -9.48 -5.16 -15.97
CA ASN A 256 -9.67 -4.34 -17.17
C ASN A 256 -10.91 -3.43 -17.08
N MET A 257 -11.99 -3.94 -16.50
CA MET A 257 -13.22 -3.19 -16.32
C MET A 257 -13.02 -2.04 -15.31
N MET A 258 -12.39 -2.32 -14.18
CA MET A 258 -12.08 -1.27 -13.19
C MET A 258 -11.15 -0.21 -13.76
N VAL A 259 -10.11 -0.60 -14.51
CA VAL A 259 -9.18 0.33 -15.18
C VAL A 259 -9.92 1.21 -16.21
N LYS A 260 -10.81 0.63 -17.03
CA LYS A 260 -11.62 1.38 -18.02
C LYS A 260 -12.53 2.39 -17.32
N ASP A 261 -13.16 2.01 -16.22
CA ASP A 261 -14.01 2.90 -15.43
C ASP A 261 -13.22 4.09 -14.87
N ILE A 262 -12.06 3.84 -14.27
CA ILE A 262 -11.17 4.90 -13.77
C ILE A 262 -10.78 5.86 -14.88
N ILE A 263 -10.43 5.37 -16.05
CA ILE A 263 -10.06 6.22 -17.19
C ILE A 263 -11.25 7.11 -17.59
N ALA A 264 -12.43 6.53 -17.75
CA ALA A 264 -13.62 7.26 -18.17
C ALA A 264 -14.05 8.30 -17.12
N ASN A 265 -14.09 7.90 -15.83
CA ASN A 265 -14.54 8.78 -14.76
C ASN A 265 -13.51 9.89 -14.45
N THR A 266 -12.22 9.60 -14.50
CA THR A 266 -11.17 10.61 -14.33
C THR A 266 -11.26 11.69 -15.41
N LYS A 267 -11.48 11.32 -16.69
CA LYS A 267 -11.71 12.30 -17.77
C LYS A 267 -12.91 13.20 -17.47
N LYS A 268 -14.05 12.62 -17.05
CA LYS A 268 -15.24 13.38 -16.65
C LYS A 268 -14.92 14.34 -15.49
N ASN A 269 -14.18 13.88 -14.48
CA ASN A 269 -13.84 14.70 -13.32
C ASN A 269 -12.89 15.85 -13.67
N ILE A 270 -11.91 15.64 -14.55
CA ILE A 270 -11.02 16.70 -15.04
C ILE A 270 -11.84 17.82 -15.72
N ILE A 271 -12.79 17.45 -16.58
CA ILE A 271 -13.63 18.42 -17.28
C ILE A 271 -14.57 19.13 -16.31
N ARG A 272 -15.29 18.37 -15.48
CA ARG A 272 -16.30 18.89 -14.53
C ARG A 272 -15.69 19.86 -13.52
N ASN A 273 -14.48 19.56 -13.03
CA ASN A 273 -13.80 20.40 -12.03
C ASN A 273 -12.88 21.45 -12.68
N LYS A 274 -12.93 21.61 -14.02
CA LYS A 274 -12.12 22.59 -14.78
C LYS A 274 -10.61 22.50 -14.45
N ILE A 275 -10.10 21.28 -14.32
CA ILE A 275 -8.68 21.02 -14.00
C ILE A 275 -7.82 21.30 -15.23
N ASN A 276 -6.94 22.28 -15.16
CA ASN A 276 -6.06 22.68 -16.25
C ASN A 276 -4.58 22.42 -15.93
N ASN A 277 -4.22 22.34 -14.64
CA ASN A 277 -2.86 22.14 -14.17
C ASN A 277 -2.85 21.44 -12.81
N ILE A 278 -1.66 21.02 -12.36
CA ILE A 278 -1.47 20.30 -11.09
C ILE A 278 -1.93 21.12 -9.85
N ASN A 279 -1.83 22.46 -9.90
CA ASN A 279 -2.27 23.29 -8.76
C ASN A 279 -3.79 23.24 -8.61
N ASP A 280 -4.54 23.06 -9.69
CA ASP A 280 -5.99 22.87 -9.62
C ASP A 280 -6.31 21.55 -8.93
N VAL A 281 -5.54 20.47 -9.21
CA VAL A 281 -5.67 19.18 -8.52
C VAL A 281 -5.49 19.34 -7.02
N TYR A 282 -4.44 20.02 -6.59
CA TYR A 282 -4.15 20.26 -5.16
C TYR A 282 -5.26 21.03 -4.42
N LYS A 283 -6.04 21.85 -5.13
CA LYS A 283 -7.13 22.69 -4.57
C LYS A 283 -8.49 21.99 -4.52
N THR A 284 -8.65 20.86 -5.20
CA THR A 284 -9.95 20.16 -5.20
C THR A 284 -10.29 19.65 -3.80
N LYS A 285 -11.60 19.56 -3.51
CA LYS A 285 -12.09 19.00 -2.23
C LYS A 285 -12.27 17.47 -2.29
N ILE A 286 -12.31 16.93 -3.50
CA ILE A 286 -12.55 15.50 -3.78
C ILE A 286 -11.40 14.96 -4.65
N PRO A 287 -11.11 13.67 -4.61
CA PRO A 287 -10.15 13.07 -5.52
C PRO A 287 -10.65 13.18 -6.97
N ILE A 288 -9.73 13.42 -7.89
CA ILE A 288 -10.01 13.45 -9.33
C ILE A 288 -9.98 12.04 -9.92
N VAL A 289 -9.04 11.22 -9.47
CA VAL A 289 -8.93 9.80 -9.84
C VAL A 289 -9.72 8.97 -8.83
N CYS A 290 -10.88 8.52 -9.24
CA CYS A 290 -11.78 7.69 -8.42
C CYS A 290 -12.73 6.89 -9.31
N PHE A 291 -13.30 5.83 -8.77
CA PHE A 291 -14.36 5.06 -9.42
C PHE A 291 -15.60 5.90 -9.71
N SER A 292 -16.33 5.54 -10.77
CA SER A 292 -17.70 6.01 -10.98
C SER A 292 -18.62 5.57 -9.82
N LYS A 293 -19.81 6.13 -9.74
CA LYS A 293 -20.79 5.73 -8.70
C LYS A 293 -21.10 4.23 -8.76
N GLU A 294 -21.27 3.69 -9.97
CA GLU A 294 -21.57 2.28 -10.21
C GLU A 294 -20.41 1.39 -9.79
N MET A 295 -19.18 1.73 -10.21
CA MET A 295 -17.98 0.97 -9.88
C MET A 295 -17.62 1.11 -8.39
N ASN A 296 -17.90 2.25 -7.76
CA ASN A 296 -17.74 2.39 -6.31
C ASN A 296 -18.71 1.50 -5.52
N LEU A 297 -19.95 1.34 -6.00
CA LEU A 297 -20.90 0.39 -5.41
C LEU A 297 -20.39 -1.05 -5.55
N PHE A 298 -19.84 -1.39 -6.70
CA PHE A 298 -19.18 -2.66 -6.93
C PHE A 298 -18.01 -2.91 -5.95
N ASP A 299 -17.10 -1.93 -5.81
CA ASP A 299 -15.98 -1.99 -4.85
C ASP A 299 -16.47 -2.24 -3.42
N VAL A 300 -17.49 -1.53 -2.98
CA VAL A 300 -18.11 -1.72 -1.66
C VAL A 300 -18.70 -3.13 -1.51
N ASN A 301 -19.37 -3.65 -2.53
CA ASN A 301 -19.99 -4.97 -2.48
C ASN A 301 -18.94 -6.10 -2.47
N ILE A 302 -17.88 -5.99 -3.28
CA ILE A 302 -16.74 -6.94 -3.23
C ILE A 302 -16.10 -6.94 -1.83
N LYS A 303 -15.78 -5.76 -1.28
CA LYS A 303 -15.17 -5.65 0.05
C LYS A 303 -16.06 -6.25 1.15
N LYS A 304 -17.38 -6.08 1.06
CA LYS A 304 -18.34 -6.73 1.96
C LYS A 304 -18.35 -8.25 1.80
N PHE A 305 -18.35 -8.73 0.55
CA PHE A 305 -18.33 -10.16 0.24
C PHE A 305 -17.05 -10.82 0.77
N LEU A 306 -15.89 -10.27 0.46
CA LEU A 306 -14.59 -10.76 0.93
C LEU A 306 -14.50 -10.73 2.45
N LYS A 307 -15.00 -9.69 3.10
CA LYS A 307 -15.04 -9.60 4.55
C LYS A 307 -15.81 -10.76 5.17
N LYS A 308 -17.00 -11.09 4.63
CA LYS A 308 -17.84 -12.17 5.12
C LYS A 308 -17.26 -13.55 4.82
N ASN A 309 -16.87 -13.80 3.57
CA ASN A 309 -16.60 -15.15 3.06
C ASN A 309 -15.12 -15.53 3.13
N MET A 310 -14.21 -14.54 3.28
CA MET A 310 -12.77 -14.78 3.33
C MET A 310 -12.18 -14.37 4.68
N TYR A 311 -12.22 -13.07 5.06
CA TYR A 311 -11.51 -12.63 6.28
C TYR A 311 -12.09 -13.18 7.57
N PHE A 312 -13.41 -13.41 7.63
CA PHE A 312 -14.07 -14.05 8.77
C PHE A 312 -14.21 -15.58 8.63
N HIS A 313 -13.65 -16.16 7.59
CA HIS A 313 -13.63 -17.62 7.48
C HIS A 313 -12.81 -18.26 8.62
N LYS A 314 -13.28 -19.38 9.18
CA LYS A 314 -12.68 -20.03 10.36
C LYS A 314 -11.18 -20.31 10.19
N SER A 315 -10.75 -20.77 9.02
CA SER A 315 -9.34 -21.06 8.72
C SER A 315 -8.49 -19.79 8.72
N VAL A 316 -8.98 -18.70 8.14
CA VAL A 316 -8.28 -17.40 8.11
C VAL A 316 -8.22 -16.79 9.50
N MET A 317 -9.35 -16.80 10.24
CA MET A 317 -9.43 -16.29 11.60
C MET A 317 -8.51 -17.02 12.58
N ARG A 318 -8.29 -18.33 12.42
CA ARG A 318 -7.34 -19.09 13.24
C ARG A 318 -5.92 -18.52 13.11
N ASN A 319 -5.48 -18.27 11.88
CA ASN A 319 -4.16 -17.71 11.59
C ASN A 319 -4.05 -16.24 12.04
N THR A 320 -5.11 -15.45 11.80
CA THR A 320 -5.24 -14.07 12.27
C THR A 320 -5.07 -13.98 13.80
N ASN A 321 -5.79 -14.81 14.55
CA ASN A 321 -5.73 -14.83 16.01
C ASN A 321 -4.36 -15.33 16.52
N PHE A 322 -3.74 -16.27 15.83
CA PHE A 322 -2.39 -16.69 16.13
C PHE A 322 -1.39 -15.53 15.94
N GLY A 323 -1.44 -14.83 14.81
CA GLY A 323 -0.59 -13.67 14.54
C GLY A 323 -0.74 -12.58 15.60
N LYS A 324 -1.99 -12.24 15.99
CA LYS A 324 -2.26 -11.28 17.08
C LYS A 324 -1.59 -11.70 18.40
N ARG A 325 -1.68 -12.97 18.78
CA ARG A 325 -1.03 -13.51 20.00
C ARG A 325 0.50 -13.39 19.92
N VAL A 326 1.09 -13.74 18.77
CA VAL A 326 2.54 -13.63 18.56
C VAL A 326 3.00 -12.19 18.77
N ILE A 327 2.36 -11.22 18.11
CA ILE A 327 2.75 -9.80 18.22
C ILE A 327 2.62 -9.28 19.66
N LYS A 328 1.49 -9.55 20.34
CA LYS A 328 1.28 -9.11 21.73
C LYS A 328 2.33 -9.71 22.68
N LYS A 329 2.61 -11.00 22.54
CA LYS A 329 3.63 -11.67 23.37
C LYS A 329 5.03 -11.13 23.11
N LEU A 330 5.41 -10.95 21.83
CA LEU A 330 6.71 -10.37 21.48
C LEU A 330 6.87 -8.97 22.04
N PHE A 331 5.85 -8.11 21.94
CA PHE A 331 5.90 -6.76 22.51
C PHE A 331 6.20 -6.80 24.02
N LEU A 332 5.49 -7.64 24.76
CA LEU A 332 5.68 -7.79 26.22
C LEU A 332 7.06 -8.39 26.55
N THR A 333 7.49 -9.41 25.81
CA THR A 333 8.78 -10.07 26.03
C THR A 333 9.95 -9.11 25.79
N ILE A 334 9.92 -8.37 24.67
CA ILE A 334 10.96 -7.40 24.34
C ILE A 334 10.96 -6.24 25.34
N LYS A 335 9.76 -5.80 25.78
CA LYS A 335 9.62 -4.74 26.77
C LYS A 335 10.23 -5.12 28.14
N LYS A 336 10.17 -6.39 28.53
CA LYS A 336 10.81 -6.87 29.78
C LYS A 336 12.33 -6.79 29.72
N ASN A 337 12.93 -7.06 28.57
CA ASN A 337 14.39 -7.02 28.38
C ASN A 337 14.78 -6.43 27.01
N PRO A 338 14.64 -5.11 26.83
CA PRO A 338 14.95 -4.47 25.55
C PRO A 338 16.40 -4.64 25.11
N LYS A 339 17.33 -4.69 26.08
CA LYS A 339 18.77 -4.80 25.82
C LYS A 339 19.16 -6.09 25.09
N LYS A 340 18.37 -7.15 25.24
CA LYS A 340 18.60 -8.45 24.59
C LYS A 340 18.23 -8.43 23.10
N TYR A 341 17.27 -7.59 22.70
CA TYR A 341 16.62 -7.68 21.38
C TYR A 341 16.90 -6.47 20.47
N LEU A 342 17.14 -5.29 21.06
CA LEU A 342 17.32 -4.06 20.30
C LEU A 342 18.80 -3.71 20.15
N ASP A 343 19.19 -3.27 18.97
CA ASP A 343 20.53 -2.75 18.71
C ASP A 343 20.80 -1.46 19.49
N ILE A 344 22.08 -1.12 19.69
CA ILE A 344 22.53 0.06 20.44
C ILE A 344 21.86 1.33 19.88
N LYS A 345 21.83 1.50 18.56
CA LYS A 345 21.20 2.68 17.91
C LYS A 345 19.69 2.79 18.19
N MET A 346 18.99 1.69 18.42
CA MET A 346 17.57 1.70 18.80
C MET A 346 17.36 1.98 20.29
N LYS A 347 18.38 1.76 21.13
CA LYS A 347 18.33 2.01 22.57
C LYS A 347 18.48 3.50 22.92
N GLU A 348 19.14 4.27 22.08
CA GLU A 348 19.37 5.70 22.25
C GLU A 348 18.13 6.57 21.93
N THR A 349 17.02 5.96 21.58
CA THR A 349 15.77 6.69 21.35
C THR A 349 15.11 7.04 22.69
N ASN A 350 14.65 8.28 22.82
CA ASN A 350 13.90 8.74 24.02
C ASN A 350 12.57 8.01 24.24
N ASN A 351 12.17 7.09 23.35
CA ASN A 351 10.94 6.32 23.43
C ASN A 351 11.17 4.85 23.10
N ILE A 352 11.53 4.08 24.13
CA ILE A 352 11.82 2.65 24.02
C ILE A 352 10.63 1.84 23.46
N ASN A 353 9.37 2.22 23.78
CA ASN A 353 8.20 1.50 23.26
C ASN A 353 8.07 1.73 21.74
N ARG A 354 8.44 2.91 21.24
CA ARG A 354 8.49 3.16 19.79
C ARG A 354 9.59 2.34 19.11
N ALA A 355 10.76 2.23 19.71
CA ALA A 355 11.84 1.35 19.21
C ALA A 355 11.42 -0.12 19.15
N ILE A 356 10.72 -0.62 20.18
CA ILE A 356 10.15 -1.98 20.19
C ILE A 356 9.13 -2.13 19.05
N CYS A 357 8.27 -1.16 18.88
CA CYS A 357 7.27 -1.13 17.81
C CYS A 357 7.92 -1.18 16.42
N ASP A 358 8.92 -0.33 16.17
CA ASP A 358 9.67 -0.28 14.90
C ASP A 358 10.38 -1.63 14.63
N PHE A 359 10.97 -2.24 15.65
CA PHE A 359 11.61 -3.54 15.54
C PHE A 359 10.62 -4.64 15.17
N ILE A 360 9.45 -4.72 15.86
CA ILE A 360 8.42 -5.71 15.58
C ILE A 360 7.82 -5.47 14.17
N ALA A 361 7.49 -4.24 13.81
CA ALA A 361 6.97 -3.89 12.49
C ALA A 361 7.93 -4.25 11.36
N GLY A 362 9.25 -4.17 11.63
CA GLY A 362 10.30 -4.57 10.70
C GLY A 362 10.50 -6.08 10.53
N MET A 363 9.90 -6.93 11.34
CA MET A 363 10.05 -8.39 11.22
C MET A 363 9.32 -8.93 10.00
N THR A 364 9.76 -10.10 9.51
CA THR A 364 8.97 -10.98 8.64
C THR A 364 8.13 -11.91 9.50
N ASP A 365 7.11 -12.54 8.92
CA ASP A 365 6.24 -13.50 9.63
C ASP A 365 7.06 -14.64 10.22
N ARG A 366 7.95 -15.20 9.42
CA ARG A 366 8.83 -16.30 9.83
C ARG A 366 9.75 -15.89 10.98
N PHE A 367 10.34 -14.69 10.92
CA PHE A 367 11.20 -14.21 12.00
C PHE A 367 10.42 -14.00 13.29
N ALA A 368 9.21 -13.43 13.20
CA ALA A 368 8.34 -13.24 14.35
C ALA A 368 7.93 -14.56 15.02
N ILE A 369 7.57 -15.58 14.22
CA ILE A 369 7.24 -16.93 14.73
C ILE A 369 8.45 -17.57 15.41
N ASN A 370 9.62 -17.52 14.78
CA ASN A 370 10.84 -18.12 15.35
C ASN A 370 11.22 -17.45 16.67
N LEU A 371 11.14 -16.13 16.75
CA LEU A 371 11.43 -15.37 17.97
C LEU A 371 10.42 -15.68 19.08
N TYR A 372 9.13 -15.76 18.73
CA TYR A 372 8.07 -16.15 19.65
C TYR A 372 8.31 -17.55 20.26
N ASN A 373 8.67 -18.53 19.43
CA ASN A 373 8.94 -19.90 19.91
C ASN A 373 10.16 -19.95 20.84
N LYS A 374 11.22 -19.17 20.56
CA LYS A 374 12.40 -19.06 21.44
C LYS A 374 12.11 -18.29 22.74
N SER A 375 10.99 -17.61 22.84
CA SER A 375 10.60 -16.79 23.99
C SER A 375 9.57 -17.47 24.91
N LYS A 376 9.15 -18.68 24.57
CA LYS A 376 8.36 -19.56 25.42
C LYS A 376 9.24 -20.14 26.51
#